data_b7116b92353b1189d223b5aa046a9fd9
#
_entry.id   b7116b92353b1189d223b5aa046a9fd9
#
_cell.length_a   1.000
_cell.length_b   1.000
_cell.length_c   1.000
_cell.angle_alpha   90.00
_cell.angle_beta   90.00
_cell.angle_gamma   90.00
#
_symmetry.space_group_name_H-M   'P 1'
#
loop_
_entity.id
_entity.type
_entity.pdbx_description
1 polymer ?
#
loop_
_entity_poly.entity_id
_entity_poly.type
_entity_poly.pdbx_seq_one_letter_code
_entity_poly.pdbx_strand_id
1 'polypeptide(L)'
;MILKNPKYYLLIVFFLAFFILASCREEIISPRNNSGNLNEPYKSSLRNSYTFILNAENVSQVVVDYPNISYLNSRVFISVLDHASGSVEVVVLTKSRSVLYRTKLVEDNDGSFGLVQGIKPEVVEIYLNGFSGKLKFQLTGVL
;
A
#
# COMPACT_ATOMS: atom_id res chain seq x y z
N MET A 1 43.00 -0.50 36.70
CA MET A 1 44.01 -1.52 36.37
C MET A 1 43.41 -2.93 36.39
N ILE A 2 42.36 -3.14 35.54
CA ILE A 2 41.51 -4.37 35.52
C ILE A 2 41.67 -5.16 34.19
N LEU A 3 42.48 -4.68 33.24
CA LEU A 3 42.59 -5.21 31.89
C LEU A 3 43.73 -6.22 31.64
N LYS A 4 44.31 -6.85 32.70
CA LYS A 4 45.40 -7.82 32.54
C LYS A 4 44.99 -9.29 32.51
N ASN A 5 43.68 -9.59 32.58
CA ASN A 5 43.25 -10.99 32.60
C ASN A 5 42.56 -11.32 31.25
N PRO A 6 43.14 -12.18 30.38
CA PRO A 6 42.64 -12.46 29.05
C PRO A 6 41.20 -13.02 29.05
N LYS A 7 40.75 -13.60 30.18
CA LYS A 7 39.38 -14.11 30.33
C LYS A 7 38.33 -12.99 30.32
N TYR A 8 38.64 -11.82 30.87
CA TYR A 8 37.70 -10.68 30.85
C TYR A 8 37.61 -10.03 29.47
N TYR A 9 38.73 -10.06 28.71
CA TYR A 9 38.73 -9.57 27.34
C TYR A 9 37.83 -10.40 26.44
N LEU A 10 37.88 -11.73 26.57
CA LEU A 10 37.05 -12.66 25.82
C LEU A 10 35.59 -12.50 26.16
N LEU A 11 35.24 -12.22 27.41
CA LEU A 11 33.89 -12.01 27.90
C LEU A 11 33.28 -10.70 27.37
N ILE A 12 34.09 -9.62 27.32
CA ILE A 12 33.68 -8.33 26.76
C ILE A 12 33.45 -8.42 25.26
N VAL A 13 34.37 -9.09 24.52
CA VAL A 13 34.21 -9.30 23.08
C VAL A 13 32.98 -10.14 22.76
N PHE A 14 32.69 -11.18 23.56
CA PHE A 14 31.50 -11.99 23.41
C PHE A 14 30.20 -11.20 23.67
N PHE A 15 30.23 -10.33 24.69
CA PHE A 15 29.09 -9.45 25.01
C PHE A 15 28.85 -8.40 23.91
N LEU A 16 29.95 -7.81 23.37
CA LEU A 16 29.82 -6.87 22.23
C LEU A 16 29.33 -7.55 20.97
N ALA A 17 29.79 -8.76 20.66
CA ALA A 17 29.32 -9.54 19.52
C ALA A 17 27.84 -9.90 19.65
N PHE A 18 27.36 -10.19 20.86
CA PHE A 18 25.95 -10.49 21.12
C PHE A 18 25.05 -9.26 20.91
N PHE A 19 25.51 -8.07 21.29
CA PHE A 19 24.78 -6.81 21.03
C PHE A 19 24.72 -6.46 19.54
N ILE A 20 25.78 -6.74 18.79
CA ILE A 20 25.80 -6.49 17.33
C ILE A 20 24.85 -7.46 16.60
N LEU A 21 24.75 -8.72 17.04
CA LEU A 21 23.84 -9.70 16.44
C LEU A 21 22.38 -9.48 16.83
N ALA A 22 22.10 -8.84 17.97
CA ALA A 22 20.75 -8.50 18.40
C ALA A 22 20.22 -7.20 17.75
N SER A 23 21.12 -6.36 17.20
CA SER A 23 20.76 -5.03 16.66
C SER A 23 20.32 -5.04 15.19
N CYS A 24 20.43 -6.14 14.47
CA CYS A 24 19.99 -6.24 13.08
C CYS A 24 18.76 -7.11 12.93
N ARG A 25 17.66 -6.72 13.55
CA ARG A 25 16.33 -7.14 13.09
C ARG A 25 15.66 -5.96 12.40
N GLU A 26 16.18 -5.55 11.25
CA GLU A 26 15.33 -4.91 10.28
C GLU A 26 14.30 -5.98 9.88
N GLU A 27 13.07 -5.80 10.30
CA GLU A 27 11.95 -6.42 9.61
C GLU A 27 12.03 -5.91 8.17
N ILE A 28 12.60 -6.71 7.30
CA ILE A 28 12.45 -6.52 5.86
C ILE A 28 10.96 -6.71 5.64
N ILE A 29 10.23 -5.59 5.58
CA ILE A 29 8.82 -5.56 5.20
C ILE A 29 8.81 -6.15 3.79
N SER A 30 8.46 -7.43 3.70
CA SER A 30 8.33 -8.11 2.41
C SER A 30 7.41 -7.27 1.54
N PRO A 31 7.75 -6.99 0.26
CA PRO A 31 6.87 -6.25 -0.65
C PRO A 31 5.45 -6.85 -0.75
N ARG A 32 5.28 -8.12 -0.38
CA ARG A 32 3.98 -8.81 -0.28
C ARG A 32 3.23 -8.51 1.02
N ASN A 33 3.90 -8.01 2.07
CA ASN A 33 3.30 -7.71 3.37
C ASN A 33 3.16 -6.21 3.64
N ASN A 34 3.23 -5.36 2.63
CA ASN A 34 3.05 -3.92 2.76
C ASN A 34 1.56 -3.55 2.89
N SER A 35 0.79 -4.38 3.58
CA SER A 35 -0.64 -4.14 3.79
C SER A 35 -0.94 -3.23 4.99
N GLY A 36 0.10 -2.69 5.65
CA GLY A 36 -0.10 -1.81 6.79
C GLY A 36 -0.74 -2.49 8.01
N ASN A 37 -1.18 -1.68 8.95
CA ASN A 37 -2.00 -2.13 10.07
C ASN A 37 -3.39 -2.53 9.59
N LEU A 38 -4.04 -3.42 10.35
CA LEU A 38 -5.40 -3.85 10.06
C LEU A 38 -6.38 -2.65 10.11
N ASN A 39 -7.19 -2.50 9.07
CA ASN A 39 -8.17 -1.43 8.89
C ASN A 39 -7.60 0.00 8.81
N GLU A 40 -6.29 0.14 8.68
CA GLU A 40 -5.62 1.43 8.48
C GLU A 40 -5.09 1.54 7.05
N PRO A 41 -5.64 2.43 6.20
CA PRO A 41 -5.17 2.58 4.84
C PRO A 41 -3.80 3.28 4.79
N TYR A 42 -2.87 2.70 4.04
CA TYR A 42 -1.68 3.39 3.59
C TYR A 42 -1.98 4.17 2.31
N LYS A 43 -1.65 5.46 2.30
CA LYS A 43 -1.84 6.33 1.15
C LYS A 43 -0.54 7.04 0.81
N SER A 44 -0.23 7.09 -0.47
CA SER A 44 0.90 7.85 -1.00
C SER A 44 0.44 8.61 -2.24
N SER A 45 0.61 9.93 -2.23
CA SER A 45 0.34 10.80 -3.38
C SER A 45 1.61 11.54 -3.74
N LEU A 46 2.32 11.03 -4.72
CA LEU A 46 3.50 11.63 -5.32
C LEU A 46 3.10 12.35 -6.62
N ARG A 47 4.04 13.11 -7.20
CA ARG A 47 3.81 13.71 -8.50
C ARG A 47 3.56 12.62 -9.55
N ASN A 48 2.38 12.65 -10.18
CA ASN A 48 1.92 11.68 -11.19
C ASN A 48 1.79 10.23 -10.73
N SER A 49 1.72 9.99 -9.42
CA SER A 49 1.49 8.66 -8.87
C SER A 49 0.67 8.74 -7.58
N TYR A 50 -0.35 7.91 -7.51
CA TYR A 50 -1.17 7.71 -6.31
C TYR A 50 -1.22 6.23 -5.99
N THR A 51 -1.04 5.88 -4.73
CA THR A 51 -1.11 4.51 -4.22
C THR A 51 -1.98 4.46 -2.98
N PHE A 52 -2.89 3.49 -2.97
CA PHE A 52 -3.71 3.13 -1.82
C PHE A 52 -3.54 1.65 -1.52
N ILE A 53 -3.25 1.31 -0.27
CA ILE A 53 -3.13 -0.08 0.21
C ILE A 53 -3.91 -0.21 1.50
N LEU A 54 -4.68 -1.29 1.62
CA LEU A 54 -5.48 -1.57 2.80
C LEU A 54 -5.48 -3.08 3.08
N ASN A 55 -5.21 -3.44 4.34
CA ASN A 55 -5.51 -4.75 4.90
C ASN A 55 -6.78 -4.60 5.75
N ALA A 56 -7.88 -5.19 5.29
CA ALA A 56 -9.21 -4.95 5.84
C ALA A 56 -9.83 -6.18 6.47
N GLU A 57 -10.53 -5.96 7.57
CA GLU A 57 -11.43 -6.91 8.19
C GLU A 57 -12.78 -6.23 8.45
N ASN A 58 -13.82 -6.62 7.68
CA ASN A 58 -15.19 -6.12 7.75
C ASN A 58 -15.31 -4.59 7.68
N VAL A 59 -14.61 -3.97 6.74
CA VAL A 59 -14.60 -2.50 6.58
C VAL A 59 -15.73 -2.05 5.66
N SER A 60 -16.52 -1.09 6.16
CA SER A 60 -17.55 -0.38 5.38
C SER A 60 -17.30 1.12 5.47
N GLN A 61 -16.72 1.69 4.42
CA GLN A 61 -16.41 3.12 4.34
C GLN A 61 -16.25 3.59 2.89
N VAL A 62 -16.34 4.88 2.70
CA VAL A 62 -15.98 5.55 1.45
C VAL A 62 -14.75 6.40 1.67
N VAL A 63 -13.73 6.18 0.86
CA VAL A 63 -12.51 6.99 0.84
C VAL A 63 -12.55 7.88 -0.39
N VAL A 64 -12.34 9.18 -0.21
CA VAL A 64 -12.25 10.16 -1.30
C VAL A 64 -10.90 10.83 -1.22
N ASP A 65 -10.11 10.72 -2.28
CA ASP A 65 -8.78 11.31 -2.37
C ASP A 65 -8.61 12.12 -3.66
N TYR A 66 -7.67 13.05 -3.62
CA TYR A 66 -7.35 13.96 -4.73
C TYR A 66 -5.89 13.74 -5.17
N PRO A 67 -5.66 12.81 -6.10
CA PRO A 67 -4.31 12.48 -6.57
C PRO A 67 -3.67 13.65 -7.33
N ASN A 68 -2.35 13.81 -7.15
CA ASN A 68 -1.59 14.84 -7.87
C ASN A 68 -1.11 14.32 -9.23
N ILE A 69 -2.06 14.07 -10.15
CA ILE A 69 -1.77 13.64 -11.51
C ILE A 69 -1.78 14.84 -12.44
N SER A 70 -0.73 15.02 -13.21
CA SER A 70 -0.60 16.15 -14.18
C SER A 70 -0.86 15.72 -15.62
N TYR A 71 -0.78 14.41 -15.92
CA TYR A 71 -0.94 13.88 -17.27
C TYR A 71 -2.41 13.64 -17.62
N LEU A 72 -2.71 13.74 -18.92
CA LEU A 72 -4.04 13.43 -19.47
C LEU A 72 -4.27 11.91 -19.62
N ASN A 73 -3.18 11.15 -19.69
CA ASN A 73 -3.26 9.70 -19.72
C ASN A 73 -2.76 9.11 -18.41
N SER A 74 -3.44 8.08 -17.95
CA SER A 74 -3.06 7.39 -16.72
C SER A 74 -3.34 5.90 -16.82
N ARG A 75 -2.48 5.12 -16.16
CA ARG A 75 -2.68 3.69 -15.96
C ARG A 75 -3.25 3.45 -14.58
N VAL A 76 -4.28 2.65 -14.53
CA VAL A 76 -4.87 2.12 -13.31
C VAL A 76 -4.36 0.70 -13.09
N PHE A 77 -3.98 0.38 -11.87
CA PHE A 77 -3.74 -0.98 -11.40
C PHE A 77 -4.56 -1.23 -10.16
N ILE A 78 -5.25 -2.37 -10.08
CA ILE A 78 -5.98 -2.80 -8.90
C ILE A 78 -5.77 -4.29 -8.67
N SER A 79 -5.52 -4.68 -7.42
CA SER A 79 -5.53 -6.08 -6.99
C SER A 79 -6.24 -6.24 -5.66
N VAL A 80 -6.91 -7.37 -5.50
CA VAL A 80 -7.53 -7.83 -4.25
C VAL A 80 -7.00 -9.24 -3.99
N LEU A 81 -6.40 -9.44 -2.82
CA LEU A 81 -5.86 -10.73 -2.38
C LEU A 81 -6.48 -11.11 -1.04
N ASP A 82 -6.52 -12.41 -0.77
CA ASP A 82 -7.06 -12.97 0.48
C ASP A 82 -8.50 -12.47 0.74
N HIS A 83 -9.31 -12.34 -0.32
CA HIS A 83 -10.71 -11.90 -0.21
C HIS A 83 -11.52 -12.89 0.60
N ALA A 84 -12.05 -12.43 1.73
CA ALA A 84 -12.88 -13.26 2.61
C ALA A 84 -14.37 -12.87 2.55
N SER A 85 -14.69 -11.58 2.35
CA SER A 85 -16.08 -11.11 2.28
C SER A 85 -16.20 -9.70 1.69
N GLY A 86 -17.42 -9.32 1.35
CA GLY A 86 -17.81 -7.97 0.95
C GLY A 86 -17.42 -7.60 -0.47
N SER A 87 -17.26 -6.31 -0.70
CA SER A 87 -16.86 -5.81 -2.02
C SER A 87 -16.05 -4.53 -1.93
N VAL A 88 -15.23 -4.31 -2.94
CA VAL A 88 -14.56 -3.03 -3.19
C VAL A 88 -14.93 -2.50 -4.55
N GLU A 89 -15.29 -1.22 -4.63
CA GLU A 89 -15.49 -0.51 -5.88
C GLU A 89 -14.57 0.70 -5.94
N VAL A 90 -13.84 0.84 -7.04
CA VAL A 90 -12.96 1.98 -7.28
C VAL A 90 -13.48 2.78 -8.46
N VAL A 91 -13.60 4.09 -8.25
CA VAL A 91 -14.03 5.05 -9.27
C VAL A 91 -13.01 6.16 -9.40
N VAL A 92 -12.56 6.40 -10.62
CA VAL A 92 -11.67 7.52 -10.96
C VAL A 92 -12.49 8.57 -11.72
N LEU A 93 -12.40 9.82 -11.29
CA LEU A 93 -13.28 10.89 -11.75
C LEU A 93 -12.48 12.13 -12.17
N THR A 94 -13.13 12.95 -12.98
CA THR A 94 -12.72 14.35 -13.20
C THR A 94 -13.11 15.21 -11.98
N LYS A 95 -12.68 16.49 -11.96
CA LYS A 95 -13.12 17.47 -10.99
C LYS A 95 -14.63 17.71 -11.02
N SER A 96 -15.24 17.62 -12.20
CA SER A 96 -16.69 17.75 -12.38
C SER A 96 -17.47 16.46 -12.06
N ARG A 97 -16.81 15.44 -11.48
CA ARG A 97 -17.39 14.16 -11.11
C ARG A 97 -17.81 13.26 -12.31
N SER A 98 -17.31 13.53 -13.50
CA SER A 98 -17.47 12.62 -14.62
C SER A 98 -16.61 11.37 -14.44
N VAL A 99 -17.19 10.19 -14.65
CA VAL A 99 -16.51 8.90 -14.46
C VAL A 99 -15.52 8.66 -15.60
N LEU A 100 -14.25 8.45 -15.27
CA LEU A 100 -13.19 8.09 -16.19
C LEU A 100 -12.86 6.59 -16.18
N TYR A 101 -12.97 5.98 -14.99
CA TYR A 101 -12.74 4.56 -14.79
C TYR A 101 -13.59 4.08 -13.61
N ARG A 102 -14.14 2.86 -13.71
CA ARG A 102 -14.87 2.23 -12.62
C ARG A 102 -14.64 0.72 -12.66
N THR A 103 -14.41 0.13 -11.51
CA THR A 103 -14.34 -1.32 -11.35
C THR A 103 -14.87 -1.73 -9.99
N LYS A 104 -15.51 -2.91 -9.93
CA LYS A 104 -15.97 -3.51 -8.68
C LYS A 104 -15.44 -4.93 -8.59
N LEU A 105 -14.86 -5.27 -7.46
CA LEU A 105 -14.31 -6.59 -7.15
C LEU A 105 -15.03 -7.19 -5.95
N VAL A 106 -15.39 -8.47 -6.07
CA VAL A 106 -16.11 -9.27 -5.06
C VAL A 106 -15.42 -10.61 -4.81
N GLU A 107 -14.22 -10.77 -5.33
CA GLU A 107 -13.40 -11.98 -5.26
C GLU A 107 -11.92 -11.61 -5.42
N ASP A 108 -11.04 -12.58 -5.25
CA ASP A 108 -9.61 -12.40 -5.49
C ASP A 108 -9.34 -11.98 -6.94
N ASN A 109 -8.41 -11.04 -7.07
CA ASN A 109 -7.91 -10.55 -8.35
C ASN A 109 -6.42 -10.25 -8.21
N ASP A 110 -5.57 -11.04 -8.85
CA ASP A 110 -4.10 -10.91 -8.77
C ASP A 110 -3.56 -9.61 -9.36
N GLY A 111 -4.39 -8.91 -10.12
CA GLY A 111 -4.09 -7.60 -10.68
C GLY A 111 -4.75 -7.38 -12.03
N SER A 112 -5.52 -6.33 -12.13
CA SER A 112 -6.09 -5.85 -13.39
C SER A 112 -5.59 -4.45 -13.71
N PHE A 113 -5.48 -4.18 -15.01
CA PHE A 113 -5.04 -2.89 -15.54
C PHE A 113 -6.18 -2.21 -16.28
N GLY A 114 -6.27 -0.90 -16.09
CA GLY A 114 -7.16 -0.02 -16.83
C GLY A 114 -6.38 1.19 -17.37
N LEU A 115 -6.97 1.87 -18.34
CA LEU A 115 -6.43 3.10 -18.92
C LEU A 115 -7.45 4.21 -18.80
N VAL A 116 -7.00 5.39 -18.40
CA VAL A 116 -7.70 6.66 -18.54
C VAL A 116 -6.96 7.44 -19.61
N GLN A 117 -7.65 7.90 -20.66
CA GLN A 117 -7.05 8.55 -21.80
C GLN A 117 -7.70 9.89 -22.13
N GLY A 118 -6.85 10.88 -22.45
CA GLY A 118 -7.26 12.18 -22.94
C GLY A 118 -7.88 13.12 -21.90
N ILE A 119 -8.07 12.66 -20.66
CA ILE A 119 -8.68 13.46 -19.59
C ILE A 119 -7.92 13.24 -18.28
N LYS A 120 -7.57 14.32 -17.61
CA LYS A 120 -6.86 14.27 -16.34
C LYS A 120 -7.73 13.69 -15.23
N PRO A 121 -7.28 12.63 -14.53
CA PRO A 121 -7.93 12.16 -13.31
C PRO A 121 -7.64 13.11 -12.14
N GLU A 122 -8.67 13.48 -11.39
CA GLU A 122 -8.56 14.46 -10.30
C GLU A 122 -9.15 13.96 -8.98
N VAL A 123 -10.01 12.96 -9.02
CA VAL A 123 -10.62 12.38 -7.83
C VAL A 123 -10.58 10.86 -7.93
N VAL A 124 -10.27 10.21 -6.82
CA VAL A 124 -10.38 8.77 -6.63
C VAL A 124 -11.36 8.51 -5.49
N GLU A 125 -12.35 7.67 -5.74
CA GLU A 125 -13.28 7.19 -4.73
C GLU A 125 -13.15 5.69 -4.59
N ILE A 126 -13.00 5.22 -3.34
CA ILE A 126 -12.92 3.80 -3.02
C ILE A 126 -14.05 3.48 -2.05
N TYR A 127 -14.99 2.66 -2.50
CA TYR A 127 -16.15 2.21 -1.75
C TYR A 127 -15.85 0.81 -1.21
N LEU A 128 -15.84 0.66 0.10
CA LEU A 128 -15.68 -0.61 0.80
C LEU A 128 -17.02 -0.96 1.45
N ASN A 129 -17.51 -2.16 1.20
CA ASN A 129 -18.79 -2.62 1.75
C ASN A 129 -18.61 -4.01 2.38
N GLY A 130 -18.46 -4.05 3.72
CA GLY A 130 -18.17 -5.26 4.48
C GLY A 130 -16.91 -5.98 4.00
N PHE A 131 -15.97 -5.22 3.43
CA PHE A 131 -14.80 -5.77 2.77
C PHE A 131 -13.81 -6.36 3.78
N SER A 132 -13.41 -7.61 3.52
CA SER A 132 -12.30 -8.29 4.20
C SER A 132 -11.35 -8.86 3.16
N GLY A 133 -10.09 -8.45 3.24
CA GLY A 133 -9.04 -8.83 2.29
C GLY A 133 -7.96 -7.76 2.18
N LYS A 134 -7.05 -7.94 1.23
CA LYS A 134 -5.94 -7.02 0.96
C LYS A 134 -6.19 -6.30 -0.37
N LEU A 135 -6.40 -4.99 -0.31
CA LEU A 135 -6.59 -4.13 -1.48
C LEU A 135 -5.31 -3.36 -1.79
N LYS A 136 -4.92 -3.37 -3.06
CA LYS A 136 -3.92 -2.45 -3.61
C LYS A 136 -4.51 -1.75 -4.83
N PHE A 137 -4.49 -0.43 -4.82
CA PHE A 137 -4.86 0.41 -5.95
C PHE A 137 -3.72 1.38 -6.27
N GLN A 138 -3.41 1.53 -7.56
CA GLN A 138 -2.43 2.49 -8.05
C GLN A 138 -2.96 3.21 -9.28
N LEU A 139 -2.74 4.52 -9.31
CA LEU A 139 -3.02 5.38 -10.46
C LEU A 139 -1.72 6.09 -10.82
N THR A 140 -1.24 5.88 -12.03
CA THR A 140 0.06 6.42 -12.50
C THR A 140 -0.15 7.16 -13.81
N GLY A 141 0.22 8.44 -13.83
CA GLY A 141 0.25 9.24 -15.04
C GLY A 141 1.30 8.72 -16.03
N VAL A 142 0.91 8.65 -17.29
CA VAL A 142 1.79 8.21 -18.40
C VAL A 142 1.83 9.28 -19.48
N LEU A 143 3.00 9.39 -20.16
CA LEU A 143 3.20 10.29 -21.28
C LEU A 143 2.45 9.83 -22.53
#